data_ed925b8af721c9f34283d84aa2551824
#
_entry.id   ed925b8af721c9f34283d84aa2551824
#
_cell.length_a   1.000
_cell.length_b   1.000
_cell.length_c   1.000
_cell.angle_alpha   90.00
_cell.angle_beta   90.00
_cell.angle_gamma   90.00
#
_symmetry.space_group_name_H-M   'P 1'
#
loop_
_entity.id
_entity.type
_entity.pdbx_description
1 polymer ?
#
loop_
_entity_poly.entity_id
_entity_poly.type
_entity_poly.pdbx_seq_one_letter_code
_entity_poly.pdbx_strand_id
1 'polypeptide(L)'
;LLAARAQALADIDRDTSRALVLESVKLAPDLVPAAALAGRRLAESGEPRKARKILETAWTINPHPDIAESYANLRLGDSARERLARMQKLADKVPGQLEGALAVARAALDAREFTTARAALAPYLSAPTRRIATLMADIEETEHGDEGRVREWMMRAMRASGDPVWTADGVVSERWLPISPNGRLDGFEWKVPLAEIGVSRPIIEVVPPAAESITVTRPETKPEPPAERPRKTAKSKASAKAKPVEPVIPLVHAPDDPGPDLGLDRDPLAETATPPATDAWRRLRKAFR
;
A
#
# COMPACT_ATOMS: atom_id res chain seq x y z
N LEU A 1 13.63 -4.69 -28.12
CA LEU A 1 13.81 -3.46 -28.91
C LEU A 1 12.51 -2.96 -29.53
N LEU A 2 11.71 -3.81 -30.22
CA LEU A 2 10.45 -3.38 -30.85
C LEU A 2 9.47 -2.79 -29.83
N ALA A 3 9.29 -3.45 -28.67
CA ALA A 3 8.43 -2.95 -27.59
C ALA A 3 8.90 -1.58 -27.08
N ALA A 4 10.20 -1.41 -26.86
CA ALA A 4 10.80 -0.14 -26.41
C ALA A 4 10.54 1.00 -27.42
N ARG A 5 10.75 0.72 -28.70
CA ARG A 5 10.48 1.68 -29.77
C ARG A 5 8.99 2.00 -29.90
N ALA A 6 8.13 0.99 -29.78
CA ALA A 6 6.68 1.18 -29.77
C ALA A 6 6.23 2.05 -28.61
N GLN A 7 6.82 1.86 -27.42
CA GLN A 7 6.52 2.66 -26.24
C GLN A 7 6.99 4.11 -26.39
N ALA A 8 8.19 4.34 -26.94
CA ALA A 8 8.71 5.68 -27.21
C ALA A 8 7.85 6.47 -28.22
N LEU A 9 7.24 5.77 -29.18
CA LEU A 9 6.37 6.35 -30.20
C LEU A 9 4.90 6.40 -29.77
N ALA A 10 4.57 5.93 -28.58
CA ALA A 10 3.18 5.73 -28.17
C ALA A 10 2.30 6.99 -28.28
N ASP A 11 2.85 8.15 -27.99
CA ASP A 11 2.12 9.43 -28.02
C ASP A 11 2.48 10.30 -29.24
N ILE A 12 3.51 9.93 -29.99
CA ILE A 12 4.05 10.70 -31.12
C ILE A 12 3.46 10.16 -32.44
N ASP A 13 3.56 8.85 -32.65
CA ASP A 13 3.11 8.17 -33.87
C ASP A 13 2.40 6.87 -33.48
N ARG A 14 1.09 6.95 -33.34
CA ARG A 14 0.26 5.85 -32.88
C ARG A 14 0.20 4.68 -33.85
N ASP A 15 0.26 4.94 -35.15
CA ASP A 15 0.17 3.91 -36.17
C ASP A 15 1.47 3.09 -36.23
N THR A 16 2.61 3.76 -36.24
CA THR A 16 3.91 3.10 -36.16
C THR A 16 4.08 2.37 -34.82
N SER A 17 3.69 2.98 -33.71
CA SER A 17 3.68 2.33 -32.39
C SER A 17 2.85 1.04 -32.41
N ARG A 18 1.65 1.09 -33.00
CA ARG A 18 0.78 -0.08 -33.13
C ARG A 18 1.41 -1.18 -33.98
N ALA A 19 2.00 -0.85 -35.13
CA ALA A 19 2.65 -1.84 -35.99
C ALA A 19 3.80 -2.54 -35.24
N LEU A 20 4.68 -1.78 -34.59
CA LEU A 20 5.84 -2.30 -33.86
C LEU A 20 5.43 -3.16 -32.65
N VAL A 21 4.40 -2.75 -31.90
CA VAL A 21 3.97 -3.53 -30.74
C VAL A 21 3.29 -4.84 -31.15
N LEU A 22 2.54 -4.86 -32.24
CA LEU A 22 1.93 -6.09 -32.75
C LEU A 22 2.98 -7.08 -33.25
N GLU A 23 4.06 -6.59 -33.85
CA GLU A 23 5.20 -7.41 -34.22
C GLU A 23 5.92 -7.94 -32.97
N SER A 24 6.13 -7.09 -31.96
CA SER A 24 6.73 -7.49 -30.69
C SER A 24 5.96 -8.63 -30.02
N VAL A 25 4.63 -8.53 -29.95
CA VAL A 25 3.77 -9.57 -29.32
C VAL A 25 3.81 -10.90 -30.11
N LYS A 26 4.00 -10.86 -31.42
CA LYS A 26 4.18 -12.10 -32.22
C LYS A 26 5.49 -12.83 -31.87
N LEU A 27 6.56 -12.06 -31.58
CA LEU A 27 7.87 -12.61 -31.24
C LEU A 27 7.98 -13.01 -29.76
N ALA A 28 7.35 -12.26 -28.89
CA ALA A 28 7.37 -12.48 -27.43
C ALA A 28 5.96 -12.25 -26.86
N PRO A 29 5.09 -13.26 -26.87
CA PRO A 29 3.72 -13.15 -26.38
C PRO A 29 3.62 -13.03 -24.85
N ASP A 30 4.69 -13.37 -24.15
CA ASP A 30 4.88 -13.29 -22.69
C ASP A 30 5.37 -11.92 -22.21
N LEU A 31 5.82 -11.06 -23.13
CA LEU A 31 6.32 -9.72 -22.79
C LEU A 31 5.17 -8.80 -22.38
N VAL A 32 4.97 -8.67 -21.06
CA VAL A 32 3.88 -7.91 -20.44
C VAL A 32 3.71 -6.50 -21.01
N PRO A 33 4.75 -5.64 -21.07
CA PRO A 33 4.59 -4.27 -21.56
C PRO A 33 4.18 -4.21 -23.04
N ALA A 34 4.62 -5.16 -23.85
CA ALA A 34 4.18 -5.25 -25.25
C ALA A 34 2.71 -5.66 -25.34
N ALA A 35 2.29 -6.68 -24.59
CA ALA A 35 0.91 -7.14 -24.58
C ALA A 35 -0.06 -6.06 -24.08
N ALA A 36 0.29 -5.36 -23.00
CA ALA A 36 -0.51 -4.28 -22.44
C ALA A 36 -0.66 -3.10 -23.44
N LEU A 37 0.44 -2.66 -24.06
CA LEU A 37 0.41 -1.60 -25.08
C LEU A 37 -0.38 -2.02 -26.33
N ALA A 38 -0.20 -3.27 -26.81
CA ALA A 38 -0.96 -3.81 -27.93
C ALA A 38 -2.47 -3.82 -27.63
N GLY A 39 -2.83 -4.25 -26.42
CA GLY A 39 -4.22 -4.26 -25.96
C GLY A 39 -4.84 -2.87 -26.02
N ARG A 40 -4.16 -1.85 -25.50
CA ARG A 40 -4.62 -0.45 -25.54
C ARG A 40 -4.77 0.06 -26.97
N ARG A 41 -3.75 -0.12 -27.81
CA ARG A 41 -3.77 0.36 -29.21
C ARG A 41 -4.86 -0.30 -30.06
N LEU A 42 -5.10 -1.59 -29.86
CA LEU A 42 -6.17 -2.31 -30.53
C LEU A 42 -7.57 -1.89 -30.03
N ALA A 43 -7.71 -1.63 -28.73
CA ALA A 43 -8.95 -1.12 -28.18
C ALA A 43 -9.29 0.28 -28.74
N GLU A 44 -8.32 1.18 -28.78
CA GLU A 44 -8.43 2.53 -29.37
C GLU A 44 -8.79 2.47 -30.87
N SER A 45 -8.28 1.47 -31.59
CA SER A 45 -8.56 1.26 -33.03
C SER A 45 -9.88 0.52 -33.29
N GLY A 46 -10.70 0.25 -32.26
CA GLY A 46 -11.97 -0.44 -32.42
C GLY A 46 -11.84 -1.96 -32.68
N GLU A 47 -10.71 -2.57 -32.33
CA GLU A 47 -10.45 -4.00 -32.50
C GLU A 47 -10.42 -4.79 -31.17
N PRO A 48 -11.44 -4.68 -30.29
CA PRO A 48 -11.41 -5.25 -28.95
C PRO A 48 -11.31 -6.78 -28.92
N ARG A 49 -11.74 -7.46 -29.99
CA ARG A 49 -11.62 -8.93 -30.08
C ARG A 49 -10.17 -9.38 -30.22
N LYS A 50 -9.37 -8.66 -31.02
CA LYS A 50 -7.94 -8.95 -31.17
C LYS A 50 -7.18 -8.58 -29.91
N ALA A 51 -7.46 -7.39 -29.34
CA ALA A 51 -6.91 -6.94 -28.08
C ALA A 51 -7.14 -7.98 -26.97
N ARG A 52 -8.38 -8.43 -26.85
CA ARG A 52 -8.78 -9.47 -25.89
C ARG A 52 -7.92 -10.73 -26.02
N LYS A 53 -7.78 -11.27 -27.21
CA LYS A 53 -7.01 -12.50 -27.44
C LYS A 53 -5.54 -12.35 -27.01
N ILE A 54 -4.91 -11.22 -27.35
CA ILE A 54 -3.51 -10.95 -26.97
C ILE A 54 -3.38 -10.86 -25.45
N LEU A 55 -4.23 -10.08 -24.79
CA LEU A 55 -4.19 -9.90 -23.34
C LEU A 55 -4.49 -11.19 -22.60
N GLU A 56 -5.43 -12.01 -23.06
CA GLU A 56 -5.73 -13.30 -22.45
C GLU A 56 -4.57 -14.29 -22.59
N THR A 57 -3.89 -14.29 -23.74
CA THR A 57 -2.69 -15.12 -23.93
C THR A 57 -1.55 -14.69 -23.01
N ALA A 58 -1.26 -13.39 -22.93
CA ALA A 58 -0.24 -12.88 -22.02
C ALA A 58 -0.60 -13.11 -20.55
N TRP A 59 -1.86 -12.96 -20.18
CA TRP A 59 -2.34 -13.23 -18.83
C TRP A 59 -2.15 -14.68 -18.38
N THR A 60 -2.40 -15.64 -19.27
CA THR A 60 -2.21 -17.06 -18.92
C THR A 60 -0.76 -17.43 -18.67
N ILE A 61 0.19 -16.69 -19.26
CA ILE A 61 1.63 -16.90 -19.06
C ILE A 61 2.10 -16.14 -17.82
N ASN A 62 1.71 -14.87 -17.72
CA ASN A 62 2.21 -13.96 -16.69
C ASN A 62 1.10 -12.99 -16.24
N PRO A 63 0.31 -13.34 -15.21
CA PRO A 63 -0.69 -12.44 -14.63
C PRO A 63 -0.02 -11.16 -14.10
N HIS A 64 -0.41 -10.00 -14.65
CA HIS A 64 0.21 -8.72 -14.33
C HIS A 64 -0.83 -7.60 -14.28
N PRO A 65 -0.69 -6.61 -13.38
CA PRO A 65 -1.64 -5.50 -13.25
C PRO A 65 -1.83 -4.70 -14.55
N ASP A 66 -0.78 -4.44 -15.33
CA ASP A 66 -0.88 -3.69 -16.59
C ASP A 66 -1.74 -4.42 -17.65
N ILE A 67 -1.70 -5.76 -17.63
CA ILE A 67 -2.56 -6.59 -18.50
C ILE A 67 -4.00 -6.49 -18.03
N ALA A 68 -4.24 -6.59 -16.71
CA ALA A 68 -5.57 -6.47 -16.13
C ALA A 68 -6.19 -5.09 -16.41
N GLU A 69 -5.42 -4.00 -16.25
CA GLU A 69 -5.85 -2.64 -16.55
C GLU A 69 -6.22 -2.48 -18.03
N SER A 70 -5.35 -2.94 -18.94
CA SER A 70 -5.61 -2.88 -20.37
C SER A 70 -6.83 -3.72 -20.75
N TYR A 71 -7.05 -4.85 -20.07
CA TYR A 71 -8.21 -5.70 -20.29
C TYR A 71 -9.50 -5.10 -19.72
N ALA A 72 -9.44 -4.39 -18.59
CA ALA A 72 -10.57 -3.65 -18.03
C ALA A 72 -11.09 -2.60 -19.02
N ASN A 73 -10.16 -1.94 -19.71
CA ASN A 73 -10.43 -0.80 -20.60
C ASN A 73 -10.61 -1.20 -22.09
N LEU A 74 -10.89 -2.48 -22.38
CA LEU A 74 -11.07 -2.96 -23.77
C LEU A 74 -12.19 -2.30 -24.55
N ARG A 75 -13.20 -1.77 -23.87
CA ARG A 75 -14.34 -1.08 -24.48
C ARG A 75 -14.58 0.23 -23.75
N LEU A 76 -14.58 1.30 -24.50
CA LEU A 76 -15.00 2.61 -24.00
C LEU A 76 -16.51 2.60 -23.73
N GLY A 77 -16.92 3.18 -22.60
CA GLY A 77 -18.35 3.30 -22.23
C GLY A 77 -18.93 2.09 -21.49
N ASP A 78 -18.17 1.04 -21.22
CA ASP A 78 -18.64 -0.06 -20.37
C ASP A 78 -18.96 0.42 -18.94
N SER A 79 -20.07 -0.06 -18.40
CA SER A 79 -20.42 0.14 -17.00
C SER A 79 -19.44 -0.55 -16.06
N ALA A 80 -19.39 -0.13 -14.79
CA ALA A 80 -18.55 -0.76 -13.77
C ALA A 80 -18.88 -2.26 -13.62
N ARG A 81 -20.15 -2.63 -13.72
CA ARG A 81 -20.57 -4.06 -13.65
C ARG A 81 -20.07 -4.88 -14.85
N GLU A 82 -20.08 -4.32 -16.04
CA GLU A 82 -19.52 -4.99 -17.23
C GLU A 82 -18.01 -5.17 -17.12
N ARG A 83 -17.31 -4.16 -16.57
CA ARG A 83 -15.88 -4.28 -16.26
C ARG A 83 -15.63 -5.36 -15.22
N LEU A 84 -16.42 -5.40 -14.13
CA LEU A 84 -16.33 -6.46 -13.12
C LEU A 84 -16.52 -7.85 -13.74
N ALA A 85 -17.60 -8.07 -14.50
CA ALA A 85 -17.84 -9.36 -15.17
C ALA A 85 -16.68 -9.75 -16.10
N ARG A 86 -16.02 -8.78 -16.72
CA ARG A 86 -14.84 -9.01 -17.54
C ARG A 86 -13.63 -9.41 -16.71
N MET A 87 -13.39 -8.75 -15.57
CA MET A 87 -12.28 -9.09 -14.67
C MET A 87 -12.44 -10.48 -14.07
N GLN A 88 -13.65 -10.87 -13.69
CA GLN A 88 -13.94 -12.22 -13.24
C GLN A 88 -13.56 -13.27 -14.30
N LYS A 89 -13.98 -13.06 -15.56
CA LYS A 89 -13.62 -13.96 -16.68
C LYS A 89 -12.11 -14.02 -16.94
N LEU A 90 -11.38 -12.94 -16.70
CA LEU A 90 -9.92 -12.93 -16.82
C LEU A 90 -9.27 -13.70 -15.67
N ALA A 91 -9.70 -13.47 -14.45
CA ALA A 91 -9.21 -14.17 -13.26
C ALA A 91 -9.47 -15.68 -13.32
N ASP A 92 -10.62 -16.09 -13.83
CA ASP A 92 -10.99 -17.52 -14.01
C ASP A 92 -10.05 -18.27 -14.94
N LYS A 93 -9.28 -17.59 -15.81
CA LYS A 93 -8.31 -18.25 -16.70
C LYS A 93 -7.09 -18.79 -15.94
N VAL A 94 -6.72 -18.14 -14.85
CA VAL A 94 -5.60 -18.56 -13.99
C VAL A 94 -6.04 -18.40 -12.53
N PRO A 95 -6.81 -19.37 -11.99
CA PRO A 95 -7.32 -19.29 -10.65
C PRO A 95 -6.25 -19.25 -9.58
N GLY A 96 -6.52 -18.59 -8.45
CA GLY A 96 -5.63 -18.55 -7.29
C GLY A 96 -4.43 -17.60 -7.44
N GLN A 97 -4.41 -16.75 -8.47
CA GLN A 97 -3.39 -15.72 -8.62
C GLN A 97 -3.79 -14.43 -7.92
N LEU A 98 -2.84 -13.86 -7.18
CA LEU A 98 -3.02 -12.62 -6.45
C LEU A 98 -3.47 -11.47 -7.37
N GLU A 99 -2.86 -11.33 -8.55
CA GLU A 99 -3.20 -10.27 -9.50
C GLU A 99 -4.64 -10.39 -10.00
N GLY A 100 -5.15 -11.62 -10.17
CA GLY A 100 -6.54 -11.86 -10.51
C GLY A 100 -7.50 -11.41 -9.40
N ALA A 101 -7.18 -11.75 -8.15
CA ALA A 101 -7.96 -11.35 -6.99
C ALA A 101 -8.00 -9.81 -6.82
N LEU A 102 -6.85 -9.14 -6.96
CA LEU A 102 -6.75 -7.68 -6.90
C LEU A 102 -7.54 -7.01 -8.03
N ALA A 103 -7.44 -7.53 -9.26
CA ALA A 103 -8.17 -6.99 -10.41
C ALA A 103 -9.70 -7.11 -10.23
N VAL A 104 -10.18 -8.27 -9.75
CA VAL A 104 -11.60 -8.47 -9.44
C VAL A 104 -12.05 -7.57 -8.30
N ALA A 105 -11.28 -7.49 -7.21
CA ALA A 105 -11.64 -6.68 -6.06
C ALA A 105 -11.70 -5.19 -6.40
N ARG A 106 -10.76 -4.67 -7.20
CA ARG A 106 -10.77 -3.28 -7.68
C ARG A 106 -12.01 -3.00 -8.54
N ALA A 107 -12.31 -3.88 -9.51
CA ALA A 107 -13.48 -3.72 -10.37
C ALA A 107 -14.80 -3.86 -9.60
N ALA A 108 -14.84 -4.70 -8.56
CA ALA A 108 -15.99 -4.87 -7.69
C ALA A 108 -16.22 -3.62 -6.80
N LEU A 109 -15.14 -3.00 -6.30
CA LEU A 109 -15.21 -1.73 -5.58
C LEU A 109 -15.78 -0.63 -6.46
N ASP A 110 -15.30 -0.50 -7.71
CA ASP A 110 -15.82 0.46 -8.69
C ASP A 110 -17.31 0.22 -9.00
N ALA A 111 -17.74 -1.04 -9.00
CA ALA A 111 -19.12 -1.45 -9.19
C ALA A 111 -19.99 -1.35 -7.92
N ARG A 112 -19.41 -1.01 -6.77
CA ARG A 112 -20.01 -1.04 -5.42
C ARG A 112 -20.52 -2.42 -5.00
N GLU A 113 -19.89 -3.48 -5.52
CA GLU A 113 -20.17 -4.87 -5.17
C GLU A 113 -19.20 -5.31 -4.05
N PHE A 114 -19.36 -4.72 -2.86
CA PHE A 114 -18.42 -4.86 -1.73
C PHE A 114 -18.25 -6.30 -1.25
N THR A 115 -19.32 -7.09 -1.25
CA THR A 115 -19.27 -8.51 -0.90
C THR A 115 -18.37 -9.30 -1.86
N THR A 116 -18.47 -9.01 -3.15
CA THR A 116 -17.63 -9.61 -4.20
C THR A 116 -16.17 -9.18 -4.03
N ALA A 117 -15.92 -7.90 -3.72
CA ALA A 117 -14.58 -7.38 -3.47
C ALA A 117 -13.90 -8.08 -2.29
N ARG A 118 -14.61 -8.21 -1.15
CA ARG A 118 -14.10 -8.92 0.04
C ARG A 118 -13.87 -10.41 -0.23
N ALA A 119 -14.80 -11.07 -0.94
CA ALA A 119 -14.67 -12.49 -1.27
C ALA A 119 -13.43 -12.76 -2.13
N ALA A 120 -13.12 -11.89 -3.09
CA ALA A 120 -11.93 -12.02 -3.92
C ALA A 120 -10.62 -11.92 -3.11
N LEU A 121 -10.58 -11.05 -2.09
CA LEU A 121 -9.40 -10.85 -1.25
C LEU A 121 -9.30 -11.81 -0.06
N ALA A 122 -10.39 -12.48 0.30
CA ALA A 122 -10.46 -13.34 1.50
C ALA A 122 -9.31 -14.36 1.64
N PRO A 123 -8.86 -15.05 0.56
CA PRO A 123 -7.76 -16.02 0.67
C PRO A 123 -6.41 -15.41 1.09
N TYR A 124 -6.24 -14.10 0.93
CA TYR A 124 -4.98 -13.39 1.14
C TYR A 124 -4.95 -12.56 2.42
N LEU A 125 -6.05 -12.49 3.19
CA LEU A 125 -6.17 -11.64 4.38
C LEU A 125 -5.34 -12.11 5.58
N SER A 126 -4.89 -13.36 5.60
CA SER A 126 -4.03 -13.89 6.66
C SER A 126 -2.62 -13.28 6.64
N ALA A 127 -2.12 -12.97 5.44
CA ALA A 127 -0.83 -12.32 5.23
C ALA A 127 -0.96 -11.31 4.09
N PRO A 128 -1.66 -10.18 4.32
CA PRO A 128 -1.95 -9.24 3.26
C PRO A 128 -0.71 -8.49 2.80
N THR A 129 -0.58 -8.28 1.49
CA THR A 129 0.39 -7.34 0.94
C THR A 129 -0.09 -5.90 1.13
N ARG A 130 0.78 -4.94 0.86
CA ARG A 130 0.43 -3.51 0.95
C ARG A 130 -0.79 -3.18 0.08
N ARG A 131 -0.82 -3.65 -1.18
CA ARG A 131 -1.94 -3.41 -2.11
C ARG A 131 -3.26 -4.02 -1.60
N ILE A 132 -3.23 -5.22 -1.02
CA ILE A 132 -4.42 -5.85 -0.44
C ILE A 132 -4.95 -5.02 0.72
N ALA A 133 -4.07 -4.64 1.65
CA ALA A 133 -4.45 -3.88 2.83
C ALA A 133 -4.99 -2.48 2.47
N THR A 134 -4.38 -1.80 1.49
CA THR A 134 -4.88 -0.53 0.97
C THR A 134 -6.27 -0.70 0.33
N LEU A 135 -6.45 -1.72 -0.51
CA LEU A 135 -7.74 -1.97 -1.16
C LEU A 135 -8.84 -2.33 -0.16
N MET A 136 -8.49 -3.03 0.94
CA MET A 136 -9.43 -3.26 2.05
C MET A 136 -9.82 -1.97 2.76
N ALA A 137 -8.87 -1.03 2.94
CA ALA A 137 -9.18 0.30 3.47
C ALA A 137 -10.14 1.06 2.56
N ASP A 138 -9.90 1.06 1.24
CA ASP A 138 -10.77 1.68 0.24
C ASP A 138 -12.20 1.11 0.28
N ILE A 139 -12.33 -0.22 0.49
CA ILE A 139 -13.63 -0.90 0.64
C ILE A 139 -14.36 -0.44 1.90
N GLU A 140 -13.67 -0.39 3.06
CA GLU A 140 -14.28 0.07 4.33
C GLU A 140 -14.70 1.54 4.24
N GLU A 141 -13.89 2.38 3.63
CA GLU A 141 -14.20 3.80 3.43
C GLU A 141 -15.43 3.97 2.54
N THR A 142 -15.46 3.28 1.39
CA THR A 142 -16.52 3.46 0.38
C THR A 142 -17.87 2.86 0.82
N GLU A 143 -17.83 1.74 1.56
CA GLU A 143 -19.04 1.04 1.99
C GLU A 143 -19.65 1.65 3.26
N HIS A 144 -18.83 1.93 4.27
CA HIS A 144 -19.29 2.29 5.61
C HIS A 144 -18.85 3.69 6.06
N GLY A 145 -17.79 4.27 5.46
CA GLY A 145 -17.16 5.49 5.97
C GLY A 145 -16.54 5.29 7.36
N ASP A 146 -16.16 4.06 7.73
CA ASP A 146 -15.62 3.74 9.06
C ASP A 146 -14.13 4.09 9.12
N GLU A 147 -13.84 5.32 9.56
CA GLU A 147 -12.46 5.80 9.72
C GLU A 147 -11.61 4.94 10.68
N GLY A 148 -12.22 4.25 11.65
CA GLY A 148 -11.51 3.35 12.56
C GLY A 148 -10.94 2.15 11.83
N ARG A 149 -11.77 1.49 11.03
CA ARG A 149 -11.36 0.35 10.19
C ARG A 149 -10.42 0.76 9.09
N VAL A 150 -10.64 1.92 8.46
CA VAL A 150 -9.72 2.46 7.45
C VAL A 150 -8.33 2.62 8.06
N ARG A 151 -8.22 3.27 9.23
CA ARG A 151 -6.93 3.42 9.94
C ARG A 151 -6.29 2.08 10.29
N GLU A 152 -7.07 1.11 10.74
CA GLU A 152 -6.56 -0.24 11.04
C GLU A 152 -5.95 -0.90 9.80
N TRP A 153 -6.64 -0.86 8.66
CA TRP A 153 -6.13 -1.42 7.41
C TRP A 153 -4.91 -0.67 6.88
N MET A 154 -4.89 0.66 6.98
CA MET A 154 -3.72 1.46 6.60
C MET A 154 -2.51 1.16 7.48
N MET A 155 -2.69 0.94 8.78
CA MET A 155 -1.61 0.48 9.66
C MET A 155 -1.10 -0.92 9.30
N ARG A 156 -1.99 -1.82 8.86
CA ARG A 156 -1.58 -3.12 8.31
C ARG A 156 -0.79 -2.95 7.01
N ALA A 157 -1.22 -2.05 6.12
CA ALA A 157 -0.52 -1.75 4.88
C ALA A 157 0.92 -1.24 5.11
N MET A 158 1.13 -0.42 6.15
CA MET A 158 2.47 0.09 6.52
C MET A 158 3.41 -1.02 7.01
N ARG A 159 2.88 -2.10 7.56
CA ARG A 159 3.66 -3.23 8.11
C ARG A 159 3.68 -4.44 7.18
N ALA A 160 2.88 -4.39 6.12
CA ALA A 160 2.75 -5.48 5.17
C ALA A 160 4.03 -5.70 4.36
N SER A 161 4.20 -6.92 3.87
CA SER A 161 5.22 -7.20 2.87
C SER A 161 5.01 -6.35 1.62
N GLY A 162 6.10 -5.96 0.99
CA GLY A 162 6.06 -5.22 -0.26
C GLY A 162 5.40 -6.01 -1.38
N ASP A 163 4.84 -5.29 -2.31
CA ASP A 163 4.27 -5.86 -3.52
C ASP A 163 5.35 -6.00 -4.61
N PRO A 164 5.16 -6.91 -5.59
CA PRO A 164 6.03 -6.96 -6.75
C PRO A 164 6.04 -5.63 -7.51
N VAL A 165 7.21 -5.23 -7.96
CA VAL A 165 7.46 -4.05 -8.80
C VAL A 165 8.54 -4.37 -9.82
N TRP A 166 8.64 -3.58 -10.87
CA TRP A 166 9.73 -3.73 -11.84
C TRP A 166 11.09 -3.46 -11.20
N THR A 167 11.94 -4.46 -11.14
CA THR A 167 13.24 -4.37 -10.45
C THR A 167 14.36 -4.88 -11.36
N ALA A 168 15.41 -4.08 -11.50
CA ALA A 168 16.64 -4.45 -12.20
C ALA A 168 17.85 -3.86 -11.48
N ASP A 169 18.90 -4.65 -11.30
CA ASP A 169 20.20 -4.20 -10.78
C ASP A 169 20.09 -3.41 -9.44
N GLY A 170 19.10 -3.76 -8.58
CA GLY A 170 18.84 -3.08 -7.31
C GLY A 170 18.02 -1.79 -7.42
N VAL A 171 17.63 -1.38 -8.64
CA VAL A 171 16.77 -0.23 -8.88
C VAL A 171 15.34 -0.68 -9.08
N VAL A 172 14.41 0.05 -8.48
CA VAL A 172 12.96 -0.16 -8.56
C VAL A 172 12.34 0.86 -9.50
N SER A 173 11.40 0.42 -10.33
CA SER A 173 10.63 1.29 -11.23
C SER A 173 9.14 0.94 -11.17
N GLU A 174 8.29 1.95 -11.23
CA GLU A 174 6.83 1.77 -11.31
C GLU A 174 6.38 1.19 -12.67
N ARG A 175 7.20 1.36 -13.69
CA ARG A 175 6.92 0.87 -15.05
C ARG A 175 8.13 0.17 -15.62
N TRP A 176 7.86 -0.76 -16.52
CA TRP A 176 8.92 -1.44 -17.24
C TRP A 176 9.77 -0.45 -18.05
N LEU A 177 11.09 -0.58 -17.91
CA LEU A 177 12.06 0.13 -18.69
C LEU A 177 12.81 -0.86 -19.59
N PRO A 178 13.05 -0.50 -20.87
CA PRO A 178 13.67 -1.42 -21.83
C PRO A 178 15.14 -1.71 -21.57
N ILE A 179 15.81 -0.85 -20.81
CA ILE A 179 17.24 -0.93 -20.51
C ILE A 179 17.41 -0.81 -18.99
N SER A 180 18.12 -1.76 -18.39
CA SER A 180 18.48 -1.70 -16.96
C SER A 180 19.61 -0.69 -16.72
N PRO A 181 19.85 -0.27 -15.45
CA PRO A 181 20.96 0.62 -15.10
C PRO A 181 22.32 0.16 -15.58
N ASN A 182 22.56 -1.16 -15.66
CA ASN A 182 23.79 -1.76 -16.16
C ASN A 182 23.81 -1.94 -17.69
N GLY A 183 22.84 -1.37 -18.43
CA GLY A 183 22.78 -1.41 -19.87
C GLY A 183 22.23 -2.71 -20.48
N ARG A 184 21.68 -3.63 -19.67
CA ARG A 184 21.06 -4.86 -20.17
C ARG A 184 19.68 -4.56 -20.76
N LEU A 185 19.43 -5.07 -21.96
CA LEU A 185 18.10 -5.04 -22.55
C LEU A 185 17.19 -6.02 -21.82
N ASP A 186 15.95 -5.60 -21.57
CA ASP A 186 14.92 -6.40 -20.88
C ASP A 186 15.40 -6.96 -19.54
N GLY A 187 16.13 -6.12 -18.80
CA GLY A 187 16.69 -6.51 -17.51
C GLY A 187 15.74 -6.33 -16.32
N PHE A 188 14.58 -5.68 -16.53
CA PHE A 188 13.59 -5.50 -15.47
C PHE A 188 12.68 -6.72 -15.33
N GLU A 189 12.61 -7.22 -14.10
CA GLU A 189 11.75 -8.34 -13.71
C GLU A 189 10.68 -7.85 -12.74
N TRP A 190 9.48 -8.42 -12.85
CA TRP A 190 8.38 -8.16 -11.91
C TRP A 190 8.54 -9.03 -10.67
N LYS A 191 9.06 -8.45 -9.59
CA LYS A 191 9.35 -9.17 -8.35
C LYS A 191 9.36 -8.24 -7.13
N VAL A 192 9.23 -8.82 -5.94
CA VAL A 192 9.38 -8.08 -4.68
C VAL A 192 10.85 -7.67 -4.52
N PRO A 193 11.16 -6.38 -4.28
CA PRO A 193 12.52 -5.92 -4.07
C PRO A 193 13.18 -6.58 -2.86
N LEU A 194 14.44 -7.01 -2.99
CA LEU A 194 15.19 -7.64 -1.91
C LEU A 194 15.31 -6.76 -0.65
N ALA A 195 15.35 -5.44 -0.83
CA ALA A 195 15.39 -4.48 0.28
C ALA A 195 14.12 -4.55 1.18
N GLU A 196 12.97 -4.92 0.62
CA GLU A 196 11.73 -5.09 1.38
C GLU A 196 11.64 -6.48 2.03
N ILE A 197 12.26 -7.50 1.46
CA ILE A 197 12.34 -8.85 2.05
C ILE A 197 13.18 -8.83 3.33
N GLY A 198 14.17 -7.94 3.43
CA GLY A 198 15.08 -7.83 4.58
C GLY A 198 14.47 -7.15 5.83
N VAL A 199 13.28 -6.58 5.76
CA VAL A 199 12.63 -5.91 6.91
C VAL A 199 12.03 -6.92 7.90
N SER A 200 11.86 -8.18 7.51
CA SER A 200 11.58 -9.29 8.42
C SER A 200 12.87 -9.84 9.06
N ARG A 201 13.78 -8.95 9.48
CA ARG A 201 14.86 -9.41 10.37
C ARG A 201 14.21 -9.94 11.65
N PRO A 202 14.45 -11.23 12.03
CA PRO A 202 14.19 -11.62 13.39
C PRO A 202 14.97 -10.62 14.25
N ILE A 203 14.31 -10.01 15.21
CA ILE A 203 14.99 -9.28 16.28
C ILE A 203 15.91 -10.32 16.87
N ILE A 204 17.21 -10.22 16.58
CA ILE A 204 18.21 -10.99 17.30
C ILE A 204 18.15 -10.37 18.68
N GLU A 205 17.40 -11.01 19.56
CA GLU A 205 17.42 -10.72 20.98
C GLU A 205 18.87 -10.97 21.39
N VAL A 206 19.65 -9.90 21.48
CA VAL A 206 21.00 -9.97 22.04
C VAL A 206 20.75 -10.28 23.51
N VAL A 207 20.74 -11.57 23.84
CA VAL A 207 20.83 -12.02 25.22
C VAL A 207 22.13 -11.41 25.74
N PRO A 208 22.08 -10.47 26.68
CA PRO A 208 23.29 -9.90 27.24
C PRO A 208 24.07 -11.10 27.81
N PRO A 209 25.41 -11.21 27.62
CA PRO A 209 26.18 -12.29 28.18
C PRO A 209 25.88 -12.27 29.67
N ALA A 210 25.49 -13.46 30.18
CA ALA A 210 25.27 -13.63 31.62
C ALA A 210 26.48 -13.04 32.33
N ALA A 211 26.24 -12.06 33.20
CA ALA A 211 27.28 -11.44 34.00
C ALA A 211 27.94 -12.59 34.79
N GLU A 212 29.13 -12.96 34.40
CA GLU A 212 29.97 -13.86 35.22
C GLU A 212 30.11 -13.15 36.57
N SER A 213 29.54 -13.78 37.58
CA SER A 213 29.68 -13.32 38.96
C SER A 213 31.17 -13.42 39.32
N ILE A 214 31.85 -12.28 39.28
CA ILE A 214 33.21 -12.19 39.80
C ILE A 214 33.09 -12.38 41.31
N THR A 215 33.37 -13.58 41.75
CA THR A 215 33.55 -13.90 43.18
C THR A 215 34.79 -13.17 43.67
N VAL A 216 34.63 -12.03 44.23
CA VAL A 216 35.68 -11.33 44.98
C VAL A 216 35.90 -12.12 46.29
N THR A 217 36.94 -12.93 46.32
CA THR A 217 37.45 -13.61 47.51
C THR A 217 37.95 -12.53 48.47
N ARG A 218 37.20 -12.27 49.55
CA ARG A 218 37.62 -11.41 50.65
C ARG A 218 38.47 -12.27 51.62
N PRO A 219 39.66 -11.84 52.04
CA PRO A 219 40.44 -12.60 52.99
C PRO A 219 39.81 -12.60 54.39
N GLU A 220 39.81 -13.79 55.00
CA GLU A 220 39.38 -14.04 56.36
C GLU A 220 40.17 -13.22 57.37
N THR A 221 39.50 -12.59 58.29
CA THR A 221 40.04 -12.22 59.59
C THR A 221 39.11 -12.78 60.68
N LYS A 222 39.76 -13.53 61.56
CA LYS A 222 39.30 -14.40 62.63
C LYS A 222 38.55 -13.65 63.73
N PRO A 223 37.68 -14.35 64.50
CA PRO A 223 36.71 -13.75 65.43
C PRO A 223 37.21 -13.60 66.88
N GLU A 224 36.65 -12.72 67.59
CA GLU A 224 36.62 -12.76 69.06
C GLU A 224 35.29 -12.25 69.62
N PRO A 225 34.83 -12.80 70.79
CA PRO A 225 33.44 -12.98 71.12
C PRO A 225 32.91 -12.00 72.21
N PRO A 226 31.81 -12.28 72.98
CA PRO A 226 30.60 -11.45 72.93
C PRO A 226 30.36 -10.72 74.27
N ALA A 227 29.53 -9.69 74.30
CA ALA A 227 28.92 -9.21 75.52
C ALA A 227 27.47 -8.73 75.34
N GLU A 228 26.63 -9.50 75.94
CA GLU A 228 25.45 -9.21 76.77
C GLU A 228 24.44 -8.18 76.34
N ARG A 229 23.21 -8.71 76.38
CA ARG A 229 21.86 -8.03 76.44
C ARG A 229 21.70 -7.11 77.68
N PRO A 230 20.71 -6.25 77.72
CA PRO A 230 19.36 -6.72 77.96
C PRO A 230 18.16 -5.93 77.37
N ARG A 231 17.10 -6.70 77.25
CA ARG A 231 15.66 -6.39 77.12
C ARG A 231 15.13 -5.08 77.69
N LYS A 232 14.12 -4.53 77.07
CA LYS A 232 12.72 -4.38 77.54
C LYS A 232 11.88 -3.59 76.51
N THR A 233 10.83 -4.26 76.01
CA THR A 233 9.38 -4.05 76.25
C THR A 233 8.84 -2.66 75.92
N ALA A 234 7.92 -2.51 75.04
CA ALA A 234 6.50 -2.71 75.13
C ALA A 234 5.74 -1.85 74.09
N LYS A 235 4.79 -2.48 73.49
CA LYS A 235 3.45 -2.04 73.08
C LYS A 235 3.19 -0.58 72.68
N SER A 236 2.62 -0.39 71.47
CA SER A 236 1.17 -0.11 71.36
C SER A 236 0.79 0.47 70.02
N LYS A 237 -0.09 -0.21 69.32
CA LYS A 237 -1.31 0.21 68.62
C LYS A 237 -1.33 1.46 67.73
N ALA A 238 -1.86 1.10 66.55
CA ALA A 238 -2.93 1.80 65.89
C ALA A 238 -2.53 2.50 64.52
N SER A 239 -2.87 1.85 63.48
CA SER A 239 -3.82 2.28 62.44
C SER A 239 -3.69 3.71 61.91
N ALA A 240 -3.25 3.82 60.66
CA ALA A 240 -3.92 4.64 59.68
C ALA A 240 -3.46 4.25 58.27
N LYS A 241 -4.40 3.87 57.47
CA LYS A 241 -4.33 3.62 56.05
C LYS A 241 -3.93 4.92 55.31
N ALA A 242 -2.75 4.99 54.76
CA ALA A 242 -2.40 6.03 53.79
C ALA A 242 -2.55 5.45 52.38
N LYS A 243 -3.42 6.08 51.61
CA LYS A 243 -3.58 5.83 50.17
C LYS A 243 -2.29 6.22 49.42
N PRO A 244 -1.90 5.51 48.35
CA PRO A 244 -0.80 5.97 47.50
C PRO A 244 -1.22 7.25 46.80
N VAL A 245 -0.41 8.28 46.95
CA VAL A 245 -0.52 9.54 46.21
C VAL A 245 0.09 9.27 44.86
N GLU A 246 -0.72 9.33 43.80
CA GLU A 246 -0.23 9.34 42.42
C GLU A 246 0.61 10.62 42.21
N PRO A 247 1.77 10.50 41.50
CA PRO A 247 2.55 11.68 41.17
C PRO A 247 1.79 12.52 40.14
N VAL A 248 1.38 13.71 40.54
CA VAL A 248 0.81 14.72 39.65
C VAL A 248 1.98 15.23 38.80
N ILE A 249 1.96 14.91 37.48
CA ILE A 249 2.88 15.48 36.52
C ILE A 249 2.41 16.91 36.23
N PRO A 250 3.21 17.96 36.48
CA PRO A 250 2.82 19.31 36.12
C PRO A 250 2.79 19.45 34.61
N LEU A 251 1.65 19.82 34.04
CA LEU A 251 1.53 20.25 32.66
C LEU A 251 2.39 21.49 32.46
N VAL A 252 3.53 21.32 31.80
CA VAL A 252 4.33 22.44 31.29
C VAL A 252 3.58 22.95 30.05
N HIS A 253 3.15 24.19 30.07
CA HIS A 253 2.58 24.84 28.89
C HIS A 253 3.58 24.76 27.74
N ALA A 254 3.11 24.22 26.60
CA ALA A 254 3.89 24.24 25.35
C ALA A 254 4.06 25.71 24.89
N PRO A 255 5.20 26.07 24.33
CA PRO A 255 5.48 27.46 23.93
C PRO A 255 4.62 28.02 22.79
N ASP A 256 3.70 27.25 22.25
CA ASP A 256 2.83 27.62 21.12
C ASP A 256 1.33 27.64 21.50
N ASP A 257 0.97 27.80 22.77
CA ASP A 257 -0.41 28.03 23.14
C ASP A 257 -0.77 29.52 22.97
N PRO A 258 -1.58 29.89 21.96
CA PRO A 258 -1.94 31.29 21.71
C PRO A 258 -3.00 31.79 22.66
N GLY A 259 -2.92 31.62 23.93
CA GLY A 259 -3.77 32.18 24.97
C GLY A 259 -5.25 32.47 24.60
N PRO A 260 -6.15 32.65 25.52
CA PRO A 260 -7.55 32.91 25.22
C PRO A 260 -7.71 34.23 24.45
N ASP A 261 -8.35 34.08 23.28
CA ASP A 261 -8.64 35.12 22.28
C ASP A 261 -9.28 36.36 22.94
N LEU A 262 -8.49 37.39 23.12
CA LEU A 262 -8.98 38.72 23.52
C LEU A 262 -9.47 39.46 22.29
N GLY A 263 -10.59 39.04 21.74
CA GLY A 263 -11.53 39.78 20.90
C GLY A 263 -11.06 41.05 20.19
N LEU A 264 -9.94 41.00 19.49
CA LEU A 264 -9.51 42.02 18.54
C LEU A 264 -9.10 41.30 17.28
N ASP A 265 -10.08 41.19 16.30
CA ASP A 265 -9.68 41.58 14.98
C ASP A 265 -10.73 41.25 13.92
N ARG A 266 -11.19 42.28 13.34
CA ARG A 266 -11.76 42.22 11.99
C ARG A 266 -10.59 42.03 11.03
N ASP A 267 -10.53 40.87 10.39
CA ASP A 267 -9.62 40.58 9.28
C ASP A 267 -9.97 41.48 8.10
N PRO A 268 -9.08 42.42 7.68
CA PRO A 268 -9.36 43.30 6.53
C PRO A 268 -9.30 42.62 5.17
N LEU A 269 -9.06 41.27 5.10
CA LEU A 269 -8.99 40.48 3.88
C LEU A 269 -10.25 39.62 3.61
N ALA A 270 -11.29 39.75 4.42
CA ALA A 270 -12.52 38.96 4.25
C ALA A 270 -13.51 39.50 3.17
N GLU A 271 -13.15 40.51 2.38
CA GLU A 271 -14.03 41.11 1.36
C GLU A 271 -13.69 40.75 -0.11
N THR A 272 -13.11 39.57 -0.35
CA THR A 272 -13.14 39.00 -1.72
C THR A 272 -13.62 37.56 -1.70
N ALA A 273 -14.87 37.37 -1.27
CA ALA A 273 -15.55 36.09 -1.45
C ALA A 273 -15.83 35.90 -2.94
N THR A 274 -15.04 35.09 -3.61
CA THR A 274 -15.33 34.54 -4.93
C THR A 274 -16.63 33.75 -4.85
N PRO A 275 -17.65 34.04 -5.69
CA PRO A 275 -18.91 33.30 -5.63
C PRO A 275 -18.70 31.85 -6.01
N PRO A 276 -19.45 30.89 -5.43
CA PRO A 276 -19.25 29.47 -5.62
C PRO A 276 -19.37 29.08 -7.09
N ALA A 277 -18.48 28.21 -7.54
CA ALA A 277 -18.29 27.72 -8.91
C ALA A 277 -19.52 27.05 -9.58
N THR A 278 -20.66 26.99 -8.91
CA THR A 278 -21.90 26.36 -9.40
C THR A 278 -22.58 27.10 -10.53
N ASP A 279 -22.34 28.41 -10.70
CA ASP A 279 -23.01 29.19 -11.75
C ASP A 279 -22.29 29.21 -13.10
N ALA A 280 -20.98 28.91 -13.11
CA ALA A 280 -20.22 28.80 -14.36
C ALA A 280 -20.66 27.59 -15.20
N TRP A 281 -20.98 26.48 -14.57
CA TRP A 281 -21.46 25.26 -15.24
C TRP A 281 -22.90 25.39 -15.79
N ARG A 282 -23.75 26.20 -15.17
CA ARG A 282 -25.08 26.48 -15.69
C ARG A 282 -25.06 27.36 -16.95
N ARG A 283 -24.12 28.29 -17.05
CA ARG A 283 -23.95 29.15 -18.23
C ARG A 283 -23.40 28.41 -19.44
N LEU A 284 -22.44 27.46 -19.18
CA LEU A 284 -21.89 26.61 -20.24
C LEU A 284 -22.94 25.67 -20.87
N ARG A 285 -23.86 25.10 -20.09
CA ARG A 285 -24.95 24.26 -20.64
C ARG A 285 -25.95 25.00 -21.49
N LYS A 286 -26.07 26.33 -21.35
CA LYS A 286 -27.01 27.16 -22.13
C LYS A 286 -26.43 27.59 -23.47
N ALA A 287 -25.12 27.52 -23.65
CA ALA A 287 -24.41 27.89 -24.88
C ALA A 287 -24.26 26.73 -25.89
N PHE A 288 -24.62 25.49 -25.49
CA PHE A 288 -24.52 24.27 -26.32
C PHE A 288 -25.91 23.61 -26.55
N ARG A 289 -26.98 24.41 -26.56
CA ARG A 289 -28.29 24.00 -27.08
C ARG A 289 -28.62 24.70 -28.36
#